data_8d2123149c93d0d7f1cf94abd29fe715
#
_entry.id   8d2123149c93d0d7f1cf94abd29fe715
#
_cell.length_a   1.000
_cell.length_b   1.000
_cell.length_c   1.000
_cell.angle_alpha   90.00
_cell.angle_beta   90.00
_cell.angle_gamma   90.00
#
_symmetry.space_group_name_H-M   'P 1'
#
loop_
_entity.id
_entity.type
_entity.pdbx_description
1 polymer ?
#
loop_
_entity_poly.entity_id
_entity_poly.type
_entity_poly.pdbx_seq_one_letter_code
_entity_poly.pdbx_strand_id
1 'polypeptide(L)'
;RAQIGIVLLPEAQGKGIATKALDEAAMYALQQGLHQLFAVVASDNLKARKLFLRSSYLETTVLPQWLYVDGKFTDAILYQRILEK
;
A
#
# COMPACT_ATOMS: atom_id res chain seq x y z
N ARG A 1 -22.20 1.56 3.56
CA ARG A 1 -21.26 2.61 3.16
C ARG A 1 -19.83 2.07 3.19
N ALA A 2 -19.12 2.22 2.11
CA ALA A 2 -17.73 1.80 2.03
C ALA A 2 -16.85 2.80 2.78
N GLN A 3 -15.88 2.28 3.51
CA GLN A 3 -14.89 3.09 4.18
C GLN A 3 -13.52 2.67 3.70
N ILE A 4 -12.68 3.66 3.48
CA ILE A 4 -11.40 3.47 2.85
C ILE A 4 -10.31 4.00 3.76
N GLY A 5 -9.26 3.21 3.90
CA GLY A 5 -8.07 3.63 4.61
C GLY A 5 -6.90 3.72 3.67
N ILE A 6 -5.93 4.55 4.04
CA ILE A 6 -4.70 4.69 3.27
C ILE A 6 -3.55 4.19 4.12
N VAL A 7 -2.71 3.35 3.53
CA VAL A 7 -1.55 2.80 4.21
C VAL A 7 -0.31 3.54 3.75
N LEU A 8 0.45 4.03 4.71
CA LEU A 8 1.74 4.62 4.45
C LEU A 8 2.81 3.69 4.99
N LEU A 9 3.75 3.33 4.14
CA LEU A 9 4.79 2.41 4.52
C LEU A 9 6.02 3.20 4.94
N PRO A 10 6.50 3.02 6.18
CA PRO A 10 7.71 3.70 6.59
C PRO A 10 8.90 3.26 5.77
N GLU A 11 9.85 4.15 5.61
CA GLU A 11 11.08 3.83 4.90
C GLU A 11 11.95 2.89 5.72
N ALA A 12 12.87 2.24 5.05
CA ALA A 12 13.94 1.49 5.68
C ALA A 12 13.43 0.44 6.66
N GLN A 13 12.51 -0.37 6.20
CA GLN A 13 11.99 -1.44 7.04
C GLN A 13 12.81 -2.71 6.88
N GLY A 14 12.98 -3.42 7.97
CA GLY A 14 13.56 -4.75 7.92
C GLY A 14 12.61 -5.74 7.28
N LYS A 15 13.17 -6.83 6.78
CA LYS A 15 12.35 -7.86 6.18
C LYS A 15 11.46 -8.50 7.22
N GLY A 16 10.26 -8.85 6.84
CA GLY A 16 9.31 -9.46 7.74
C GLY A 16 8.63 -8.46 8.65
N ILE A 17 9.33 -7.42 9.06
CA ILE A 17 8.73 -6.40 9.92
C ILE A 17 7.67 -5.63 9.14
N ALA A 18 7.97 -5.26 7.90
CA ALA A 18 7.02 -4.52 7.09
C ALA A 18 5.80 -5.39 6.75
N THR A 19 6.01 -6.67 6.43
CA THR A 19 4.90 -7.57 6.16
C THR A 19 4.00 -7.69 7.37
N LYS A 20 4.59 -7.87 8.54
CA LYS A 20 3.82 -7.98 9.76
C LYS A 20 3.05 -6.70 10.05
N ALA A 21 3.68 -5.55 9.82
CA ALA A 21 3.02 -4.27 10.04
C ALA A 21 1.81 -4.10 9.12
N LEU A 22 1.93 -4.54 7.87
CA LEU A 22 0.80 -4.46 6.95
C LEU A 22 -0.34 -5.38 7.37
N ASP A 23 -0.01 -6.57 7.86
CA ASP A 23 -1.05 -7.48 8.34
C ASP A 23 -1.75 -6.91 9.58
N GLU A 24 -0.99 -6.33 10.48
CA GLU A 24 -1.58 -5.73 11.69
C GLU A 24 -2.44 -4.52 11.32
N ALA A 25 -2.00 -3.73 10.36
CA ALA A 25 -2.78 -2.60 9.90
C ALA A 25 -4.10 -3.06 9.29
N ALA A 26 -4.07 -4.17 8.54
CA ALA A 26 -5.30 -4.70 7.95
C ALA A 26 -6.26 -5.18 9.03
N MET A 27 -5.75 -5.86 10.05
CA MET A 27 -6.60 -6.33 11.13
C MET A 27 -7.22 -5.17 11.90
N TYR A 28 -6.40 -4.16 12.18
CA TYR A 28 -6.91 -2.98 12.88
C TYR A 28 -7.98 -2.29 12.05
N ALA A 29 -7.72 -2.12 10.75
CA ALA A 29 -8.68 -1.47 9.86
C ALA A 29 -10.00 -2.23 9.82
N LEU A 30 -9.93 -3.55 9.77
CA LEU A 30 -11.13 -4.37 9.75
C LEU A 30 -11.92 -4.19 11.04
N GLN A 31 -11.23 -4.12 12.18
CA GLN A 31 -11.89 -3.88 13.46
C GLN A 31 -12.55 -2.51 13.50
N GLN A 32 -12.00 -1.54 12.78
CA GLN A 32 -12.56 -0.20 12.72
C GLN A 32 -13.68 -0.07 11.68
N GLY A 33 -14.04 -1.17 11.03
CA GLY A 33 -15.12 -1.15 10.06
C GLY A 33 -14.73 -0.66 8.68
N LEU A 34 -13.44 -0.56 8.40
CA LEU A 34 -13.01 -0.17 7.06
C LEU A 34 -13.21 -1.33 6.10
N HIS A 35 -13.57 -0.99 4.87
CA HIS A 35 -13.83 -1.99 3.85
C HIS A 35 -12.63 -2.24 2.95
N GLN A 36 -11.81 -1.23 2.73
CA GLN A 36 -10.70 -1.32 1.81
C GLN A 36 -9.53 -0.51 2.32
N LEU A 37 -8.33 -0.93 1.92
CA LEU A 37 -7.11 -0.18 2.13
C LEU A 37 -6.47 0.12 0.79
N PHE A 38 -5.93 1.31 0.64
CA PHE A 38 -5.17 1.70 -0.53
C PHE A 38 -3.76 2.08 -0.13
N ALA A 39 -2.82 1.84 -1.04
CA ALA A 39 -1.46 2.29 -0.88
C ALA A 39 -0.96 2.82 -2.21
N VAL A 40 -0.16 3.87 -2.17
CA VAL A 40 0.43 4.46 -3.37
C VAL A 40 1.93 4.22 -3.28
N VAL A 41 2.49 3.60 -4.31
CA VAL A 41 3.88 3.18 -4.32
C VAL A 41 4.55 3.67 -5.59
N ALA A 42 5.74 4.24 -5.47
CA ALA A 42 6.50 4.65 -6.64
C ALA A 42 6.73 3.45 -7.55
N SER A 43 6.56 3.65 -8.86
CA SER A 43 6.63 2.55 -9.82
C SER A 43 8.00 1.89 -9.85
N ASP A 44 9.05 2.61 -9.50
CA ASP A 44 10.41 2.08 -9.50
C ASP A 44 10.81 1.50 -8.15
N ASN A 45 9.93 1.53 -7.17
CA ASN A 45 10.23 0.94 -5.86
C ASN A 45 9.84 -0.52 -5.86
N LEU A 46 10.69 -1.34 -6.46
CA LEU A 46 10.38 -2.75 -6.66
C LEU A 46 10.21 -3.51 -5.35
N LYS A 47 10.95 -3.10 -4.34
CA LYS A 47 10.89 -3.75 -3.04
C LYS A 47 9.51 -3.56 -2.40
N ALA A 48 9.00 -2.33 -2.43
CA ALA A 48 7.67 -2.05 -1.88
C ALA A 48 6.59 -2.72 -2.72
N ARG A 49 6.75 -2.73 -4.05
CA ARG A 49 5.77 -3.37 -4.92
C ARG A 49 5.63 -4.85 -4.59
N LYS A 50 6.75 -5.54 -4.41
CA LYS A 50 6.73 -6.96 -4.05
C LYS A 50 6.10 -7.16 -2.68
N LEU A 51 6.38 -6.26 -1.76
CA LEU A 51 5.83 -6.34 -0.42
C LEU A 51 4.31 -6.28 -0.44
N PHE A 52 3.76 -5.31 -1.15
CA PHE A 52 2.30 -5.16 -1.19
C PHE A 52 1.63 -6.34 -1.89
N LEU A 53 2.22 -6.84 -2.97
CA LEU A 53 1.66 -8.01 -3.63
C LEU A 53 1.67 -9.23 -2.71
N ARG A 54 2.74 -9.38 -1.93
CA ARG A 54 2.84 -10.48 -0.99
C ARG A 54 1.84 -10.36 0.16
N SER A 55 1.42 -9.14 0.44
CA SER A 55 0.51 -8.86 1.54
C SER A 55 -0.94 -8.73 1.10
N SER A 56 -1.28 -9.40 0.00
CA SER A 56 -2.65 -9.51 -0.49
C SER A 56 -3.22 -8.24 -1.09
N TYR A 57 -2.36 -7.34 -1.51
CA TYR A 57 -2.79 -6.18 -2.28
C TYR A 57 -2.75 -6.50 -3.76
N LEU A 58 -3.64 -5.86 -4.51
CA LEU A 58 -3.67 -5.94 -5.96
C LEU A 58 -3.19 -4.64 -6.55
N GLU A 59 -2.44 -4.72 -7.66
CA GLU A 59 -2.09 -3.55 -8.43
C GLU A 59 -3.31 -3.13 -9.21
N THR A 60 -3.83 -1.96 -8.91
CA THR A 60 -5.12 -1.55 -9.45
C THR A 60 -4.95 -0.63 -10.65
N THR A 61 -4.10 0.38 -10.55
CA THR A 61 -3.91 1.31 -11.65
C THR A 61 -2.59 2.03 -11.52
N VAL A 62 -2.16 2.63 -12.61
CA VAL A 62 -0.97 3.47 -12.66
C VAL A 62 -1.43 4.92 -12.59
N LEU A 63 -0.73 5.70 -11.77
CA LEU A 63 -0.96 7.13 -11.61
C LEU A 63 0.23 7.85 -12.23
N PRO A 64 0.10 8.35 -13.47
CA PRO A 64 1.25 8.93 -14.16
C PRO A 64 1.72 10.19 -13.46
N GLN A 65 3.03 10.30 -13.30
CA GLN A 65 3.69 11.49 -12.76
C GLN A 65 3.08 11.94 -11.44
N TRP A 66 2.71 10.99 -10.62
CA TRP A 66 2.00 11.25 -9.38
C TRP A 66 2.92 11.74 -8.27
N LEU A 67 4.17 11.28 -8.26
CA LEU A 67 5.11 11.57 -7.20
C LEU A 67 6.24 12.44 -7.73
N TYR A 68 6.69 13.37 -6.90
CA TYR A 68 7.85 14.19 -7.22
C TYR A 68 8.97 13.79 -6.27
N VAL A 69 9.97 13.11 -6.79
CA VAL A 69 11.04 12.54 -5.99
C VAL A 69 12.38 12.89 -6.61
N ASP A 70 13.28 13.40 -5.80
CA ASP A 70 14.65 13.70 -6.23
C ASP A 70 14.68 14.55 -7.50
N GLY A 71 13.83 15.57 -7.54
CA GLY A 71 13.82 16.53 -8.61
C GLY A 71 13.13 16.09 -9.88
N LYS A 72 12.42 14.98 -9.87
CA LYS A 72 11.71 14.54 -11.07
C LYS A 72 10.39 13.89 -10.71
N PHE A 73 9.49 13.88 -11.67
CA PHE A 73 8.21 13.21 -11.52
C PHE A 73 8.36 11.72 -11.79
N THR A 74 7.67 10.93 -10.98
CA THR A 74 7.71 9.48 -11.07
C THR A 74 6.30 8.96 -11.05
N ASP A 75 6.03 7.95 -11.87
CA ASP A 75 4.73 7.29 -11.84
C ASP A 75 4.56 6.55 -10.52
N ALA A 76 3.32 6.45 -10.10
CA ALA A 76 2.98 5.65 -8.92
C ALA A 76 2.02 4.55 -9.31
N ILE A 77 1.96 3.53 -8.48
CA ILE A 77 1.02 2.44 -8.65
C ILE A 77 0.11 2.42 -7.45
N LEU A 78 -1.18 2.33 -7.72
CA LEU A 78 -2.18 2.25 -6.68
C LEU A 78 -2.43 0.78 -6.36
N TYR A 79 -2.26 0.42 -5.11
CA TYR A 79 -2.52 -0.92 -4.61
C TYR A 79 -3.78 -0.92 -3.77
N GLN A 80 -4.53 -1.99 -3.85
CA GLN A 80 -5.82 -2.09 -3.17
C GLN A 80 -5.92 -3.43 -2.48
N ARG A 81 -6.42 -3.41 -1.26
CA ARG A 81 -6.74 -4.64 -0.54
C ARG A 81 -8.16 -4.54 -0.02
N ILE A 82 -8.98 -5.51 -0.39
CA ILE A 82 -10.36 -5.61 0.11
C ILE A 82 -10.31 -6.36 1.44
N LEU A 83 -10.93 -5.79 2.44
CA LEU A 83 -10.96 -6.40 3.77
C LEU A 83 -12.25 -7.18 3.94
N GLU A 84 -12.13 -8.39 4.44
CA GLU A 84 -13.28 -9.25 4.65
C GLU A 84 -13.31 -9.73 6.08
N LYS A 85 -14.50 -9.83 6.59
CA LYS A 85 -14.69 -10.36 7.93
C LYS A 85 -14.67 -11.88 7.94
#